data_e06c00f646ce95a06ba079851f203b90
#
_entry.id   e06c00f646ce95a06ba079851f203b90
#
_cell.length_a   1.000
_cell.length_b   1.000
_cell.length_c   1.000
_cell.angle_alpha   90.00
_cell.angle_beta   90.00
_cell.angle_gamma   90.00
#
_symmetry.space_group_name_H-M   'P 1'
#
loop_
_entity.id
_entity.type
_entity.pdbx_description
1 polymer ?
#
loop_
_entity_poly.entity_id
_entity_poly.type
_entity_poly.pdbx_seq_one_letter_code
_entity_poly.pdbx_strand_id
1 'polypeptide(L)'
;MFRTFNEVREAARAHRKAVTAAKVKRDVAIEEVKQNYAGELLKERLASIEDEYFQATMVGEKELRNNIEKLRIDKLTRLKSNVAKAPTSEQVAKLNEIRNRKDIDLDELKIIADSMSDNYGALRTLREIAREHGYSLIVPEYKEIEEQINTAAEYANRMINISEDTYEGLAFYGNYDNTYFDTLTD
;
A
#
# COMPACT_ATOMS: atom_id res chain seq x y z
N MET A 1 -3.42 11.70 4.77
CA MET A 1 -4.07 10.48 4.26
C MET A 1 -3.16 9.90 3.19
N PHE A 2 -2.80 8.63 3.28
CA PHE A 2 -1.93 7.98 2.30
C PHE A 2 -2.65 7.81 0.96
N ARG A 3 -1.88 7.90 -0.13
CA ARG A 3 -2.33 7.65 -1.50
C ARG A 3 -1.78 6.33 -2.04
N THR A 4 -0.60 5.93 -1.57
CA THR A 4 0.11 4.73 -2.03
C THR A 4 0.61 3.88 -0.86
N PHE A 5 0.86 2.60 -1.09
CA PHE A 5 1.53 1.73 -0.11
C PHE A 5 3.00 2.09 0.11
N ASN A 6 3.63 2.81 -0.82
CA ASN A 6 4.97 3.39 -0.61
C ASN A 6 4.95 4.44 0.51
N GLU A 7 3.95 5.32 0.52
CA GLU A 7 3.77 6.29 1.61
C GLU A 7 3.55 5.59 2.97
N VAL A 8 2.83 4.46 2.97
CA VAL A 8 2.69 3.62 4.18
C VAL A 8 4.03 3.09 4.66
N ARG A 9 4.88 2.61 3.76
CA ARG A 9 6.23 2.11 4.11
C ARG A 9 7.11 3.20 4.72
N GLU A 10 7.11 4.38 4.13
CA GLU A 10 7.86 5.52 4.67
C GLU A 10 7.33 5.96 6.05
N ALA A 11 6.01 5.98 6.22
CA ALA A 11 5.40 6.29 7.51
C ALA A 11 5.71 5.21 8.57
N ALA A 12 5.72 3.92 8.20
CA ALA A 12 6.12 2.83 9.08
C ALA A 12 7.60 2.95 9.50
N ARG A 13 8.50 3.31 8.57
CA ARG A 13 9.91 3.60 8.90
C ARG A 13 10.04 4.77 9.86
N ALA A 14 9.33 5.86 9.62
CA ALA A 14 9.33 7.02 10.50
C ALA A 14 8.81 6.69 11.90
N HIS A 15 7.72 5.94 11.98
CA HIS A 15 7.15 5.46 13.24
C HIS A 15 8.17 4.61 14.02
N ARG A 16 8.86 3.69 13.39
CA ARG A 16 9.87 2.85 14.04
C ARG A 16 11.07 3.62 14.55
N LYS A 17 11.54 4.61 13.77
CA LYS A 17 12.59 5.51 14.25
C LYS A 17 12.13 6.27 15.49
N ALA A 18 10.88 6.75 15.51
CA ALA A 18 10.29 7.42 16.66
C ALA A 18 10.16 6.48 17.88
N VAL A 19 9.72 5.22 17.69
CA VAL A 19 9.64 4.21 18.75
C VAL A 19 11.02 3.90 19.31
N THR A 20 12.03 3.75 18.47
CA THR A 20 13.42 3.51 18.91
C THR A 20 13.95 4.69 19.72
N ALA A 21 13.74 5.92 19.26
CA ALA A 21 14.13 7.13 19.97
C ALA A 21 13.39 7.27 21.32
N ALA A 22 12.09 6.98 21.35
CA ALA A 22 11.30 6.98 22.57
C ALA A 22 11.79 5.93 23.57
N LYS A 23 12.19 4.74 23.10
CA LYS A 23 12.78 3.69 23.94
C LYS A 23 14.08 4.15 24.58
N VAL A 24 14.99 4.73 23.81
CA VAL A 24 16.26 5.27 24.35
C VAL A 24 15.99 6.34 25.40
N LYS A 25 15.07 7.27 25.11
CA LYS A 25 14.67 8.33 26.06
C LYS A 25 14.10 7.74 27.35
N ARG A 26 13.22 6.73 27.25
CA ARG A 26 12.66 6.00 28.38
C ARG A 26 13.76 5.35 29.23
N ASP A 27 14.67 4.62 28.60
CA ASP A 27 15.71 3.87 29.28
C ASP A 27 16.66 4.83 30.04
N VAL A 28 17.01 5.97 29.46
CA VAL A 28 17.80 7.02 30.13
C VAL A 28 17.03 7.59 31.35
N ALA A 29 15.75 7.95 31.15
CA ALA A 29 14.94 8.49 32.22
C ALA A 29 14.74 7.49 33.40
N ILE A 30 14.62 6.19 33.09
CA ILE A 30 14.56 5.14 34.12
C ILE A 30 15.83 5.11 34.95
N GLU A 31 17.01 5.16 34.32
CA GLU A 31 18.29 5.14 35.05
C GLU A 31 18.47 6.41 35.90
N GLU A 32 18.12 7.59 35.43
CA GLU A 32 18.16 8.83 36.19
C GLU A 32 17.25 8.78 37.41
N VAL A 33 16.02 8.26 37.26
CA VAL A 33 15.05 8.14 38.33
C VAL A 33 15.49 7.14 39.39
N LYS A 34 16.08 6.00 39.00
CA LYS A 34 16.62 5.03 39.93
C LYS A 34 17.78 5.57 40.75
N GLN A 35 18.59 6.48 40.21
CA GLN A 35 19.70 7.11 40.95
C GLN A 35 19.21 8.17 41.94
N ASN A 36 18.10 8.86 41.68
CA ASN A 36 17.68 10.04 42.42
C ASN A 36 16.52 9.81 43.39
N TYR A 37 15.79 8.68 43.26
CA TYR A 37 14.59 8.41 44.03
C TYR A 37 14.57 7.03 44.65
N ALA A 38 13.80 6.84 45.74
CA ALA A 38 13.60 5.58 46.41
C ALA A 38 12.16 5.39 46.89
N GLY A 39 11.82 4.17 47.27
CA GLY A 39 10.52 3.85 47.87
C GLY A 39 9.34 4.08 46.95
N GLU A 40 8.27 4.67 47.47
CA GLU A 40 7.01 4.90 46.77
C GLU A 40 7.18 5.92 45.63
N LEU A 41 7.95 6.97 45.86
CA LEU A 41 8.19 8.01 44.87
C LEU A 41 8.94 7.47 43.63
N LEU A 42 9.85 6.52 43.82
CA LEU A 42 10.50 5.82 42.70
C LEU A 42 9.47 5.08 41.84
N LYS A 43 8.53 4.35 42.48
CA LYS A 43 7.49 3.60 41.74
C LYS A 43 6.58 4.53 40.94
N GLU A 44 6.15 5.64 41.52
CA GLU A 44 5.30 6.63 40.83
C GLU A 44 6.01 7.21 39.60
N ARG A 45 7.30 7.56 39.73
CA ARG A 45 8.09 8.10 38.61
C ARG A 45 8.32 7.08 37.51
N LEU A 46 8.63 5.82 37.84
CA LEU A 46 8.76 4.76 36.88
C LEU A 46 7.44 4.50 36.11
N ALA A 47 6.31 4.49 36.83
CA ALA A 47 5.00 4.34 36.20
C ALA A 47 4.68 5.49 35.21
N SER A 48 5.00 6.73 35.58
CA SER A 48 4.84 7.89 34.69
C SER A 48 5.67 7.79 33.42
N ILE A 49 6.95 7.36 33.53
CA ILE A 49 7.84 7.17 32.37
C ILE A 49 7.33 6.07 31.44
N GLU A 50 6.87 4.95 31.99
CA GLU A 50 6.32 3.86 31.20
C GLU A 50 5.00 4.25 30.52
N ASP A 51 4.12 5.03 31.19
CA ASP A 51 2.89 5.54 30.59
C ASP A 51 3.18 6.52 29.46
N GLU A 52 4.10 7.46 29.65
CA GLU A 52 4.53 8.38 28.58
C GLU A 52 5.08 7.63 27.35
N TYR A 53 5.92 6.62 27.59
CA TYR A 53 6.43 5.77 26.49
C TYR A 53 5.32 5.01 25.78
N PHE A 54 4.41 4.40 26.54
CA PHE A 54 3.27 3.67 26.01
C PHE A 54 2.37 4.58 25.16
N GLN A 55 2.01 5.77 25.65
CA GLN A 55 1.20 6.73 24.91
C GLN A 55 1.90 7.17 23.62
N ALA A 56 3.19 7.50 23.68
CA ALA A 56 3.96 7.94 22.52
C ALA A 56 4.03 6.87 21.41
N THR A 57 4.11 5.59 21.78
CA THR A 57 4.23 4.48 20.82
C THR A 57 2.87 4.00 20.30
N MET A 58 1.89 3.83 21.18
CA MET A 58 0.57 3.28 20.84
C MET A 58 -0.28 4.25 19.99
N VAL A 59 -0.20 5.55 20.26
CA VAL A 59 -0.94 6.54 19.47
C VAL A 59 -0.48 6.53 18.03
N GLY A 60 0.84 6.57 17.80
CA GLY A 60 1.40 6.53 16.45
C GLY A 60 1.08 5.24 15.70
N GLU A 61 1.14 4.09 16.38
CA GLU A 61 0.76 2.81 15.78
C GLU A 61 -0.73 2.77 15.38
N LYS A 62 -1.60 3.23 16.28
CA LYS A 62 -3.05 3.28 16.02
C LYS A 62 -3.40 4.18 14.84
N GLU A 63 -2.76 5.35 14.76
CA GLU A 63 -2.96 6.26 13.63
C GLU A 63 -2.48 5.64 12.31
N LEU A 64 -1.34 4.97 12.32
CA LEU A 64 -0.80 4.30 11.14
C LEU A 64 -1.74 3.19 10.67
N ARG A 65 -2.23 2.33 11.57
CA ARG A 65 -3.21 1.28 11.25
C ARG A 65 -4.51 1.84 10.69
N ASN A 66 -5.03 2.91 11.27
CA ASN A 66 -6.23 3.59 10.79
C ASN A 66 -6.02 4.16 9.37
N ASN A 67 -4.85 4.69 9.08
CA ASN A 67 -4.54 5.23 7.77
C ASN A 67 -4.33 4.13 6.71
N ILE A 68 -3.78 2.97 7.08
CA ILE A 68 -3.71 1.79 6.20
C ILE A 68 -5.12 1.31 5.84
N GLU A 69 -6.02 1.22 6.81
CA GLU A 69 -7.40 0.80 6.55
C GLU A 69 -8.16 1.81 5.67
N LYS A 70 -7.97 3.10 5.87
CA LYS A 70 -8.53 4.14 5.00
C LYS A 70 -8.00 4.03 3.57
N LEU A 71 -6.70 3.78 3.39
CA LEU A 71 -6.10 3.56 2.07
C LEU A 71 -6.71 2.33 1.41
N ARG A 72 -6.84 1.21 2.13
CA ARG A 72 -7.46 -0.02 1.63
C ARG A 72 -8.88 0.25 1.11
N ILE A 73 -9.70 0.91 1.93
CA ILE A 73 -11.09 1.24 1.56
C ILE A 73 -11.13 2.17 0.35
N ASP A 74 -10.27 3.18 0.29
CA ASP A 74 -10.20 4.12 -0.83
C ASP A 74 -9.85 3.38 -2.13
N LYS A 75 -8.79 2.57 -2.12
CA LYS A 75 -8.38 1.76 -3.27
C LYS A 75 -9.48 0.81 -3.74
N LEU A 76 -10.15 0.10 -2.84
CA LEU A 76 -11.28 -0.79 -3.18
C LEU A 76 -12.47 0.00 -3.77
N THR A 77 -12.74 1.19 -3.26
CA THR A 77 -13.82 2.05 -3.75
C THR A 77 -13.51 2.53 -5.16
N ARG A 78 -12.28 2.97 -5.43
CA ARG A 78 -11.84 3.38 -6.77
C ARG A 78 -11.86 2.21 -7.75
N LEU A 79 -11.39 1.02 -7.34
CA LEU A 79 -11.47 -0.18 -8.16
C LEU A 79 -12.91 -0.49 -8.57
N LYS A 80 -13.87 -0.47 -7.63
CA LYS A 80 -15.29 -0.66 -7.93
C LYS A 80 -15.83 0.39 -8.89
N SER A 81 -15.47 1.65 -8.69
CA SER A 81 -15.85 2.75 -9.57
C SER A 81 -15.27 2.56 -10.97
N ASN A 82 -14.01 2.16 -11.07
CA ASN A 82 -13.34 1.93 -12.36
C ASN A 82 -13.98 0.75 -13.12
N VAL A 83 -14.31 -0.34 -12.42
CA VAL A 83 -15.01 -1.49 -13.04
C VAL A 83 -16.41 -1.12 -13.55
N ALA A 84 -17.10 -0.21 -12.87
CA ALA A 84 -18.42 0.28 -13.28
C ALA A 84 -18.36 1.35 -14.39
N LYS A 85 -17.17 1.91 -14.66
CA LYS A 85 -16.99 2.98 -15.65
C LYS A 85 -17.11 2.41 -17.07
N ALA A 86 -18.01 2.97 -17.84
CA ALA A 86 -18.11 2.64 -19.27
C ALA A 86 -16.89 3.18 -20.03
N PRO A 87 -16.38 2.46 -21.05
CA PRO A 87 -15.37 3.00 -21.95
C PRO A 87 -15.82 4.30 -22.60
N THR A 88 -14.91 5.25 -22.77
CA THR A 88 -15.20 6.50 -23.49
C THR A 88 -15.44 6.23 -24.97
N SER A 89 -16.09 7.18 -25.68
CA SER A 89 -16.29 7.06 -27.13
C SER A 89 -14.98 6.92 -27.90
N GLU A 90 -13.93 7.60 -27.43
CA GLU A 90 -12.59 7.51 -28.00
C GLU A 90 -11.97 6.13 -27.79
N GLN A 91 -12.07 5.58 -26.58
CA GLN A 91 -11.62 4.21 -26.27
C GLN A 91 -12.38 3.18 -27.10
N VAL A 92 -13.69 3.32 -27.24
CA VAL A 92 -14.51 2.43 -28.08
C VAL A 92 -14.10 2.52 -29.55
N ALA A 93 -13.88 3.71 -30.09
CA ALA A 93 -13.41 3.91 -31.45
C ALA A 93 -12.05 3.24 -31.68
N LYS A 94 -11.10 3.43 -30.76
CA LYS A 94 -9.77 2.83 -30.80
C LYS A 94 -9.82 1.30 -30.74
N LEU A 95 -10.62 0.74 -29.84
CA LEU A 95 -10.84 -0.71 -29.72
C LEU A 95 -11.41 -1.31 -31.02
N ASN A 96 -12.37 -0.64 -31.67
CA ASN A 96 -12.92 -1.08 -32.94
C ASN A 96 -11.90 -0.98 -34.07
N GLU A 97 -11.08 0.08 -34.13
CA GLU A 97 -9.97 0.20 -35.07
C GLU A 97 -9.01 -0.99 -34.95
N ILE A 98 -8.56 -1.28 -33.72
CA ILE A 98 -7.61 -2.38 -33.44
C ILE A 98 -8.20 -3.71 -33.84
N ARG A 99 -9.45 -4.01 -33.53
CA ARG A 99 -10.11 -5.28 -33.88
C ARG A 99 -10.11 -5.54 -35.37
N ASN A 100 -10.19 -4.49 -36.20
CA ASN A 100 -10.24 -4.61 -37.65
C ASN A 100 -8.87 -4.58 -38.33
N ARG A 101 -7.78 -4.30 -37.61
CA ARG A 101 -6.41 -4.32 -38.16
C ARG A 101 -5.91 -5.75 -38.26
N LYS A 102 -5.10 -6.01 -39.30
CA LYS A 102 -4.48 -7.34 -39.52
C LYS A 102 -3.01 -7.41 -39.12
N ASP A 103 -2.41 -6.26 -38.89
CA ASP A 103 -0.97 -6.04 -38.71
C ASP A 103 -0.61 -5.49 -37.33
N ILE A 104 -1.37 -5.82 -36.31
CA ILE A 104 -1.09 -5.41 -34.93
C ILE A 104 -0.14 -6.42 -34.28
N ASP A 105 0.79 -5.92 -33.47
CA ASP A 105 1.69 -6.76 -32.67
C ASP A 105 1.43 -6.61 -31.15
N LEU A 106 2.07 -7.48 -30.36
CA LEU A 106 1.88 -7.52 -28.92
C LEU A 106 2.39 -6.26 -28.22
N ASP A 107 3.47 -5.65 -28.71
CA ASP A 107 4.04 -4.47 -28.04
C ASP A 107 3.17 -3.25 -28.30
N GLU A 108 2.58 -3.12 -29.48
CA GLU A 108 1.56 -2.09 -29.73
C GLU A 108 0.33 -2.28 -28.83
N LEU A 109 -0.14 -3.53 -28.65
CA LEU A 109 -1.25 -3.83 -27.74
C LEU A 109 -0.95 -3.46 -26.29
N LYS A 110 0.29 -3.64 -25.81
CA LYS A 110 0.71 -3.20 -24.48
C LYS A 110 0.69 -1.68 -24.34
N ILE A 111 1.21 -0.93 -25.32
CA ILE A 111 1.18 0.54 -25.34
C ILE A 111 -0.26 1.04 -25.28
N ILE A 112 -1.16 0.40 -26.02
CA ILE A 112 -2.59 0.75 -26.02
C ILE A 112 -3.22 0.39 -24.66
N ALA A 113 -2.87 -0.73 -24.05
CA ALA A 113 -3.32 -1.10 -22.70
C ALA A 113 -2.91 -0.05 -21.67
N ASP A 114 -1.67 0.43 -21.72
CA ASP A 114 -1.19 1.49 -20.83
C ASP A 114 -2.00 2.78 -21.00
N SER A 115 -2.36 3.15 -22.23
CA SER A 115 -3.20 4.32 -22.52
C SER A 115 -4.66 4.20 -22.03
N MET A 116 -5.12 2.98 -21.75
CA MET A 116 -6.46 2.65 -21.25
C MET A 116 -6.47 2.22 -19.80
N SER A 117 -5.36 2.38 -19.08
CA SER A 117 -5.18 1.91 -17.70
C SER A 117 -6.20 2.49 -16.69
N ASP A 118 -6.83 3.62 -17.03
CA ASP A 118 -7.89 4.25 -16.23
C ASP A 118 -9.30 3.64 -16.44
N ASN A 119 -9.44 2.63 -17.29
CA ASN A 119 -10.74 2.03 -17.62
C ASN A 119 -10.65 0.49 -17.72
N TYR A 120 -11.09 -0.18 -16.68
CA TYR A 120 -11.06 -1.64 -16.61
C TYR A 120 -11.90 -2.32 -17.70
N GLY A 121 -13.05 -1.73 -18.07
CA GLY A 121 -13.91 -2.24 -19.14
C GLY A 121 -13.21 -2.19 -20.51
N ALA A 122 -12.49 -1.12 -20.78
CA ALA A 122 -11.70 -0.97 -22.02
C ALA A 122 -10.56 -2.00 -22.04
N LEU A 123 -9.83 -2.18 -20.94
CA LEU A 123 -8.74 -3.17 -20.81
C LEU A 123 -9.23 -4.60 -21.05
N ARG A 124 -10.38 -4.98 -20.46
CA ARG A 124 -10.97 -6.30 -20.70
C ARG A 124 -11.34 -6.50 -22.16
N THR A 125 -11.93 -5.50 -22.80
CA THR A 125 -12.24 -5.57 -24.24
C THR A 125 -10.97 -5.70 -25.08
N LEU A 126 -9.92 -4.94 -24.74
CA LEU A 126 -8.63 -5.04 -25.42
C LEU A 126 -8.00 -6.44 -25.25
N ARG A 127 -8.11 -7.06 -24.08
CA ARG A 127 -7.67 -8.44 -23.86
C ARG A 127 -8.39 -9.45 -24.77
N GLU A 128 -9.70 -9.30 -24.96
CA GLU A 128 -10.45 -10.16 -25.87
C GLU A 128 -10.02 -9.94 -27.34
N ILE A 129 -9.81 -8.68 -27.75
CA ILE A 129 -9.28 -8.35 -29.07
C ILE A 129 -7.88 -8.95 -29.28
N ALA A 130 -6.99 -8.82 -28.29
CA ALA A 130 -5.66 -9.43 -28.34
C ALA A 130 -5.76 -10.96 -28.58
N ARG A 131 -6.68 -11.63 -27.89
CA ARG A 131 -6.93 -13.07 -28.08
C ARG A 131 -7.45 -13.39 -29.48
N GLU A 132 -8.32 -12.58 -30.06
CA GLU A 132 -8.80 -12.71 -31.44
C GLU A 132 -7.64 -12.63 -32.47
N HIS A 133 -6.59 -11.85 -32.15
CA HIS A 133 -5.34 -11.74 -32.92
C HIS A 133 -4.27 -12.77 -32.56
N GLY A 134 -4.56 -13.73 -31.67
CA GLY A 134 -3.62 -14.80 -31.30
C GLY A 134 -2.60 -14.38 -30.22
N TYR A 135 -2.79 -13.24 -29.55
CA TYR A 135 -1.91 -12.76 -28.49
C TYR A 135 -2.51 -12.98 -27.10
N SER A 136 -1.62 -13.09 -26.10
CA SER A 136 -2.00 -13.11 -24.68
C SER A 136 -1.64 -11.79 -24.03
N LEU A 137 -2.63 -10.94 -23.80
CA LEU A 137 -2.47 -9.70 -23.03
C LEU A 137 -2.89 -9.96 -21.59
N ILE A 138 -1.96 -9.70 -20.66
CA ILE A 138 -2.22 -9.89 -19.23
C ILE A 138 -2.98 -8.67 -18.72
N VAL A 139 -4.26 -8.85 -18.38
CA VAL A 139 -5.08 -7.89 -17.67
C VAL A 139 -5.58 -8.60 -16.42
N PRO A 140 -5.21 -8.15 -15.21
CA PRO A 140 -5.61 -8.79 -13.96
C PRO A 140 -7.14 -8.85 -13.82
N GLU A 141 -7.65 -9.93 -13.25
CA GLU A 141 -9.07 -10.03 -12.92
C GLU A 141 -9.41 -9.14 -11.72
N TYR A 142 -10.65 -8.64 -11.68
CA TYR A 142 -11.12 -7.80 -10.56
C TYR A 142 -10.81 -8.41 -9.19
N LYS A 143 -11.08 -9.71 -9.03
CA LYS A 143 -10.82 -10.41 -7.77
C LYS A 143 -9.34 -10.49 -7.41
N GLU A 144 -8.47 -10.63 -8.39
CA GLU A 144 -7.02 -10.65 -8.18
C GLU A 144 -6.54 -9.30 -7.66
N ILE A 145 -7.03 -8.19 -8.24
CA ILE A 145 -6.70 -6.83 -7.79
C ILE A 145 -7.27 -6.60 -6.37
N GLU A 146 -8.51 -6.99 -6.12
CA GLU A 146 -9.14 -6.87 -4.80
C GLU A 146 -8.35 -7.66 -3.74
N GLU A 147 -7.92 -8.87 -4.05
CA GLU A 147 -7.10 -9.71 -3.18
C GLU A 147 -5.72 -9.10 -2.93
N GLN A 148 -5.09 -8.55 -3.96
CA GLN A 148 -3.80 -7.85 -3.83
C GLN A 148 -3.91 -6.63 -2.90
N ILE A 149 -4.98 -5.82 -3.01
CA ILE A 149 -5.24 -4.68 -2.11
C ILE A 149 -5.36 -5.15 -0.66
N ASN A 150 -6.15 -6.18 -0.42
CA ASN A 150 -6.36 -6.72 0.92
C ASN A 150 -5.06 -7.29 1.50
N THR A 151 -4.33 -8.09 0.71
CA THR A 151 -3.05 -8.68 1.10
C THR A 151 -2.01 -7.60 1.39
N ALA A 152 -1.92 -6.55 0.58
CA ALA A 152 -1.01 -5.44 0.80
C ALA A 152 -1.31 -4.70 2.12
N ALA A 153 -2.59 -4.48 2.43
CA ALA A 153 -3.00 -3.84 3.67
C ALA A 153 -2.73 -4.72 4.90
N GLU A 154 -3.00 -6.02 4.82
CA GLU A 154 -2.67 -6.98 5.87
C GLU A 154 -1.17 -7.05 6.12
N TYR A 155 -0.39 -7.13 5.04
CA TYR A 155 1.05 -7.16 5.11
C TYR A 155 1.61 -5.88 5.73
N ALA A 156 1.12 -4.71 5.31
CA ALA A 156 1.49 -3.44 5.90
C ALA A 156 1.20 -3.39 7.41
N ASN A 157 0.02 -3.87 7.84
CA ASN A 157 -0.34 -3.93 9.26
C ASN A 157 0.56 -4.87 10.07
N ARG A 158 0.98 -6.00 9.50
CA ARG A 158 1.91 -6.93 10.15
C ARG A 158 3.30 -6.32 10.28
N MET A 159 3.74 -5.53 9.29
CA MET A 159 5.10 -5.00 9.19
C MET A 159 5.37 -3.77 10.05
N ILE A 160 4.34 -3.11 10.60
CA ILE A 160 4.50 -1.89 11.44
C ILE A 160 5.54 -2.10 12.55
N ASN A 161 5.55 -3.28 13.17
CA ASN A 161 6.39 -3.61 14.33
C ASN A 161 7.59 -4.52 13.98
N ILE A 162 7.79 -4.88 12.70
CA ILE A 162 8.89 -5.76 12.27
C ILE A 162 10.15 -4.96 11.93
N SER A 163 11.32 -5.47 12.26
CA SER A 163 12.61 -4.82 11.98
C SER A 163 12.96 -4.87 10.49
N GLU A 164 13.51 -3.76 9.97
CA GLU A 164 14.06 -3.71 8.61
C GLU A 164 15.19 -4.73 8.40
N ASP A 165 15.89 -5.11 9.49
CA ASP A 165 17.00 -6.08 9.47
C ASP A 165 16.54 -7.54 9.33
N THR A 166 15.24 -7.81 9.40
CA THR A 166 14.69 -9.14 9.14
C THR A 166 14.47 -9.35 7.65
N TYR A 167 14.51 -10.62 7.20
CA TYR A 167 14.22 -10.97 5.82
C TYR A 167 12.84 -10.45 5.36
N GLU A 168 11.81 -10.54 6.22
CA GLU A 168 10.47 -10.03 5.97
C GLU A 168 10.46 -8.50 5.90
N GLY A 169 11.21 -7.82 6.77
CA GLY A 169 11.37 -6.37 6.75
C GLY A 169 12.08 -5.90 5.48
N LEU A 170 13.15 -6.55 5.06
CA LEU A 170 13.84 -6.26 3.81
C LEU A 170 12.91 -6.44 2.61
N ALA A 171 12.09 -7.49 2.58
CA ALA A 171 11.13 -7.73 1.52
C ALA A 171 10.04 -6.63 1.46
N PHE A 172 9.53 -6.19 2.61
CA PHE A 172 8.52 -5.13 2.68
C PHE A 172 9.09 -3.76 2.31
N TYR A 173 10.26 -3.42 2.86
CA TYR A 173 10.87 -2.11 2.66
C TYR A 173 11.70 -2.00 1.37
N GLY A 174 12.03 -3.12 0.74
CA GLY A 174 12.94 -3.17 -0.40
C GLY A 174 12.30 -3.16 -1.79
N ASN A 175 11.15 -3.80 -2.01
CA ASN A 175 10.71 -4.18 -3.36
C ASN A 175 9.20 -4.23 -3.57
N TYR A 176 8.45 -3.20 -3.23
CA TYR A 176 7.05 -3.12 -3.67
C TYR A 176 6.88 -2.03 -4.74
N ASP A 177 7.52 -2.25 -5.90
CA ASP A 177 7.21 -1.50 -7.13
C ASP A 177 6.12 -2.26 -7.89
N ASN A 178 4.87 -2.11 -7.46
CA ASN A 178 3.73 -2.64 -8.19
C ASN A 178 3.02 -1.49 -8.90
N THR A 179 3.68 -0.94 -9.94
CA THR A 179 3.20 0.17 -10.76
C THR A 179 1.85 -0.10 -11.40
N TYR A 180 1.55 -1.35 -11.76
CA TYR A 180 0.28 -1.73 -12.37
C TYR A 180 -0.91 -1.64 -11.41
N PHE A 181 -0.69 -1.99 -10.16
CA PHE A 181 -1.66 -1.91 -9.08
C PHE A 181 -2.02 -0.47 -8.75
N ASP A 182 -1.02 0.41 -8.69
CA ASP A 182 -1.23 1.82 -8.40
C ASP A 182 -1.94 2.53 -9.57
N THR A 183 -1.65 2.19 -10.82
CA THR A 183 -2.31 2.80 -12.00
C THR A 183 -3.80 2.47 -12.13
N LEU A 184 -4.22 1.26 -11.76
CA LEU A 184 -5.64 0.87 -11.79
C LEU A 184 -6.45 1.40 -10.61
N THR A 185 -5.79 1.87 -9.57
CA THR A 185 -6.44 2.31 -8.32
C THR A 185 -6.16 3.78 -7.97
N ASP A 186 -5.40 4.52 -8.78
CA ASP A 186 -5.23 5.97 -8.71
C ASP A 186 -6.25 6.69 -9.56
#